data_b0bdea4e49634065e67b0cfc339d1571
#
_entry.id   b0bdea4e49634065e67b0cfc339d1571
#
_cell.length_a   1.000
_cell.length_b   1.000
_cell.length_c   1.000
_cell.angle_alpha   90.00
_cell.angle_beta   90.00
_cell.angle_gamma   90.00
#
_symmetry.space_group_name_H-M   'P 1'
#
loop_
_entity.id
_entity.type
_entity.pdbx_description
1 polymer ?
#
loop_
_entity_poly.entity_id
_entity_poly.type
_entity_poly.pdbx_seq_one_letter_code
_entity_poly.pdbx_strand_id
1 'polypeptide(L)'
;MPESRTRASAAADQLTRTTDEILAEVQQLPAELIHWVPSEGVWTVMDNLCHVREFVPFWTGETLRIVHRPAEQWWRDHTDTARVAAVTNTVTYRLEDVVSDIRQAVRRSAATLRSLSDEDLAVQATSKNPRWGLKPASFVVDELLVHHVAKHQGQIRRNVAQFSESGLT
;
A
#
# COMPACT_ATOMS: atom_id res chain seq x y z
N MET A 1 -26.85 21.02 -4.68
CA MET A 1 -26.82 19.70 -4.01
C MET A 1 -25.35 19.28 -3.94
N PRO A 2 -24.82 18.94 -2.77
CA PRO A 2 -23.49 18.35 -2.73
C PRO A 2 -23.54 17.03 -3.49
N GLU A 3 -22.67 16.84 -4.47
CA GLU A 3 -22.53 15.54 -5.16
C GLU A 3 -22.26 14.48 -4.10
N SER A 4 -23.04 13.40 -4.17
CA SER A 4 -22.87 12.25 -3.29
C SER A 4 -21.44 11.71 -3.50
N ARG A 5 -20.64 11.74 -2.44
CA ARG A 5 -19.26 11.24 -2.48
C ARG A 5 -19.26 9.77 -2.82
N THR A 6 -18.67 9.39 -3.96
CA THR A 6 -18.56 7.97 -4.36
C THR A 6 -17.67 7.19 -3.41
N ARG A 7 -17.90 5.86 -3.33
CA ARG A 7 -17.05 4.95 -2.56
C ARG A 7 -15.58 5.04 -3.01
N ALA A 8 -15.36 5.14 -4.31
CA ALA A 8 -14.03 5.28 -4.89
C ALA A 8 -13.32 6.57 -4.43
N SER A 9 -14.05 7.70 -4.40
CA SER A 9 -13.50 8.97 -3.89
C SER A 9 -13.18 8.88 -2.40
N ALA A 10 -14.03 8.23 -1.59
CA ALA A 10 -13.77 8.03 -0.17
C ALA A 10 -12.52 7.18 0.07
N ALA A 11 -12.33 6.11 -0.71
CA ALA A 11 -11.15 5.25 -0.66
C ALA A 11 -9.88 6.02 -1.07
N ALA A 12 -9.94 6.82 -2.14
CA ALA A 12 -8.83 7.67 -2.58
C ALA A 12 -8.38 8.66 -1.51
N ASP A 13 -9.32 9.27 -0.80
CA ASP A 13 -9.02 10.20 0.29
C ASP A 13 -8.45 9.47 1.51
N GLN A 14 -8.94 8.28 1.83
CA GLN A 14 -8.39 7.47 2.92
C GLN A 14 -6.97 7.01 2.60
N LEU A 15 -6.73 6.52 1.38
CA LEU A 15 -5.40 6.15 0.90
C LEU A 15 -4.41 7.31 1.04
N THR A 16 -4.80 8.49 0.56
CA THR A 16 -3.96 9.69 0.63
C THR A 16 -3.67 10.07 2.08
N ARG A 17 -4.70 10.18 2.92
CA ARG A 17 -4.55 10.57 4.33
C ARG A 17 -3.64 9.62 5.10
N THR A 18 -3.90 8.30 5.04
CA THR A 18 -3.08 7.31 5.77
C THR A 18 -1.63 7.34 5.29
N THR A 19 -1.41 7.51 3.99
CA THR A 19 -0.05 7.59 3.45
C THR A 19 0.65 8.87 3.90
N ASP A 20 -0.02 10.02 3.86
CA ASP A 20 0.56 11.29 4.31
C ASP A 20 0.93 11.23 5.80
N GLU A 21 0.11 10.58 6.64
CA GLU A 21 0.43 10.33 8.05
C GLU A 21 1.70 9.50 8.20
N ILE A 22 1.82 8.36 7.47
CA ILE A 22 3.02 7.52 7.47
C ILE A 22 4.25 8.35 7.09
N LEU A 23 4.16 9.09 5.99
CA LEU A 23 5.29 9.86 5.48
C LEU A 23 5.70 10.99 6.41
N ALA A 24 4.75 11.64 7.07
CA ALA A 24 5.04 12.64 8.10
C ALA A 24 5.73 12.02 9.33
N GLU A 25 5.25 10.86 9.79
CA GLU A 25 5.85 10.13 10.91
C GLU A 25 7.29 9.71 10.61
N VAL A 26 7.54 9.05 9.48
CA VAL A 26 8.88 8.52 9.17
C VAL A 26 9.93 9.60 8.91
N GLN A 27 9.53 10.78 8.44
CA GLN A 27 10.44 11.91 8.24
C GLN A 27 10.93 12.54 9.55
N GLN A 28 10.31 12.21 10.69
CA GLN A 28 10.72 12.66 12.02
C GLN A 28 11.56 11.61 12.77
N LEU A 29 11.72 10.41 12.20
CA LEU A 29 12.44 9.32 12.85
C LEU A 29 13.96 9.53 12.79
N PRO A 30 14.72 9.08 13.79
CA PRO A 30 16.18 9.00 13.70
C PRO A 30 16.63 8.17 12.50
N ALA A 31 17.72 8.57 11.83
CA ALA A 31 18.23 7.89 10.65
C ALA A 31 18.54 6.41 10.92
N GLU A 32 19.02 6.10 12.14
CA GLU A 32 19.38 4.76 12.59
C GLU A 32 18.17 3.83 12.61
N LEU A 33 16.97 4.34 12.95
CA LEU A 33 15.76 3.55 13.04
C LEU A 33 15.24 3.13 11.67
N ILE A 34 15.47 3.91 10.62
CA ILE A 34 14.96 3.64 9.27
C ILE A 34 15.38 2.26 8.76
N HIS A 35 16.62 1.86 9.05
CA HIS A 35 17.18 0.56 8.64
C HIS A 35 17.38 -0.42 9.82
N TRP A 36 16.91 -0.06 11.00
CA TRP A 36 17.01 -0.92 12.18
C TRP A 36 16.16 -2.17 12.00
N VAL A 37 16.77 -3.34 12.28
CA VAL A 37 16.10 -4.64 12.22
C VAL A 37 15.58 -5.00 13.61
N PRO A 38 14.27 -5.03 13.83
CA PRO A 38 13.68 -5.34 15.16
C PRO A 38 14.03 -6.74 15.65
N SER A 39 13.97 -7.72 14.78
CA SER A 39 14.37 -9.10 15.00
C SER A 39 14.50 -9.83 13.65
N GLU A 40 15.07 -11.03 13.65
CA GLU A 40 15.21 -11.84 12.44
C GLU A 40 13.85 -12.03 11.75
N GLY A 41 13.81 -11.77 10.44
CA GLY A 41 12.61 -11.91 9.60
C GLY A 41 11.57 -10.79 9.74
N VAL A 42 11.82 -9.80 10.58
CA VAL A 42 10.93 -8.63 10.72
C VAL A 42 11.43 -7.47 9.85
N TRP A 43 10.53 -6.91 9.07
CA TRP A 43 10.84 -5.82 8.17
C TRP A 43 11.21 -4.53 8.90
N THR A 44 12.22 -3.86 8.39
CA THR A 44 12.61 -2.50 8.80
C THR A 44 11.54 -1.47 8.41
N VAL A 45 11.67 -0.24 8.87
CA VAL A 45 10.84 0.88 8.38
C VAL A 45 11.01 1.03 6.87
N MET A 46 12.25 0.98 6.37
CA MET A 46 12.53 1.10 4.93
C MET A 46 11.89 -0.02 4.11
N ASP A 47 11.93 -1.27 4.56
CA ASP A 47 11.29 -2.40 3.86
C ASP A 47 9.78 -2.18 3.72
N ASN A 48 9.13 -1.73 4.80
CA ASN A 48 7.70 -1.39 4.78
C ASN A 48 7.40 -0.27 3.76
N LEU A 49 8.20 0.80 3.74
CA LEU A 49 8.03 1.90 2.79
C LEU A 49 8.24 1.44 1.34
N CYS A 50 9.28 0.67 1.07
CA CYS A 50 9.57 0.14 -0.26
C CYS A 50 8.44 -0.78 -0.75
N HIS A 51 7.83 -1.55 0.15
CA HIS A 51 6.67 -2.36 -0.18
C HIS A 51 5.43 -1.49 -0.47
N VAL A 52 5.17 -0.45 0.31
CA VAL A 52 4.08 0.52 0.03
C VAL A 52 4.27 1.16 -1.35
N ARG A 53 5.49 1.63 -1.67
CA ARG A 53 5.84 2.20 -2.97
C ARG A 53 5.48 1.26 -4.13
N GLU A 54 5.70 -0.03 -3.94
CA GLU A 54 5.50 -1.05 -4.97
C GLU A 54 4.03 -1.48 -5.08
N PHE A 55 3.35 -1.80 -3.97
CA PHE A 55 2.02 -2.39 -4.06
C PHE A 55 0.91 -1.38 -4.37
N VAL A 56 1.06 -0.11 -4.02
CA VAL A 56 0.02 0.90 -4.27
C VAL A 56 -0.32 1.00 -5.77
N PRO A 57 0.65 1.19 -6.69
CA PRO A 57 0.35 1.16 -8.11
C PRO A 57 -0.09 -0.23 -8.60
N PHE A 58 0.44 -1.32 -8.03
CA PHE A 58 0.07 -2.67 -8.42
C PHE A 58 -1.42 -2.95 -8.18
N TRP A 59 -1.93 -2.76 -6.96
CA TRP A 59 -3.33 -3.03 -6.65
C TRP A 59 -4.29 -2.04 -7.31
N THR A 60 -3.84 -0.81 -7.58
CA THR A 60 -4.60 0.12 -8.42
C THR A 60 -4.73 -0.42 -9.85
N GLY A 61 -3.66 -0.96 -10.42
CA GLY A 61 -3.68 -1.61 -11.74
C GLY A 61 -4.57 -2.86 -11.76
N GLU A 62 -4.53 -3.69 -10.72
CA GLU A 62 -5.41 -4.86 -10.60
C GLU A 62 -6.90 -4.45 -10.48
N THR A 63 -7.20 -3.36 -9.77
CA THR A 63 -8.56 -2.79 -9.74
C THR A 63 -9.05 -2.43 -11.14
N LEU A 64 -8.25 -1.70 -11.92
CA LEU A 64 -8.58 -1.36 -13.30
C LEU A 64 -8.73 -2.61 -14.18
N ARG A 65 -7.89 -3.61 -13.99
CA ARG A 65 -7.99 -4.86 -14.75
C ARG A 65 -9.30 -5.58 -14.47
N ILE A 66 -9.75 -5.65 -13.21
CA ILE A 66 -11.06 -6.23 -12.85
C ILE A 66 -12.17 -5.46 -13.58
N VAL A 67 -12.15 -4.12 -13.51
CA VAL A 67 -13.17 -3.26 -14.13
C VAL A 67 -13.24 -3.47 -15.65
N HIS A 68 -12.10 -3.51 -16.34
CA HIS A 68 -12.08 -3.55 -17.81
C HIS A 68 -12.00 -4.95 -18.40
N ARG A 69 -11.53 -5.94 -17.63
CA ARG A 69 -11.30 -7.32 -18.11
C ARG A 69 -11.73 -8.35 -17.05
N PRO A 70 -13.02 -8.37 -16.65
CA PRO A 70 -13.49 -9.20 -15.55
C PRO A 70 -13.38 -10.72 -15.78
N ALA A 71 -13.22 -11.14 -17.03
CA ALA A 71 -12.97 -12.55 -17.36
C ALA A 71 -11.54 -13.02 -16.99
N GLU A 72 -10.61 -12.09 -16.78
CA GLU A 72 -9.25 -12.42 -16.38
C GLU A 72 -9.15 -12.58 -14.87
N GLN A 73 -8.41 -13.60 -14.43
CA GLN A 73 -8.15 -13.80 -13.01
C GLN A 73 -7.14 -12.76 -12.48
N TRP A 74 -7.40 -12.24 -11.30
CA TRP A 74 -6.55 -11.30 -10.57
C TRP A 74 -5.83 -11.99 -9.41
N TRP A 75 -4.76 -11.45 -8.92
CA TRP A 75 -3.94 -11.85 -7.77
C TRP A 75 -2.48 -12.03 -8.10
N ARG A 76 -1.65 -11.76 -7.12
CA ARG A 76 -0.26 -12.25 -7.01
C ARG A 76 -0.02 -12.75 -5.58
N ASP A 77 0.94 -13.62 -5.41
CA ASP A 77 1.34 -14.12 -4.09
C ASP A 77 2.62 -13.43 -3.57
N HIS A 78 3.07 -13.90 -2.40
CA HIS A 78 4.26 -13.35 -1.73
C HIS A 78 5.58 -13.64 -2.46
N THR A 79 5.59 -14.54 -3.43
CA THR A 79 6.77 -14.92 -4.25
C THR A 79 6.86 -14.10 -5.54
N ASP A 80 5.92 -13.22 -5.81
CA ASP A 80 5.94 -12.35 -6.98
C ASP A 80 7.27 -11.59 -7.09
N THR A 81 7.90 -11.66 -8.27
CA THR A 81 9.25 -11.15 -8.51
C THR A 81 9.38 -9.66 -8.21
N ALA A 82 8.40 -8.84 -8.64
CA ALA A 82 8.44 -7.40 -8.42
C ALA A 82 8.28 -7.07 -6.92
N ARG A 83 7.38 -7.80 -6.23
CA ARG A 83 7.20 -7.67 -4.79
C ARG A 83 8.47 -8.03 -4.01
N VAL A 84 9.11 -9.14 -4.35
CA VAL A 84 10.36 -9.58 -3.70
C VAL A 84 11.48 -8.57 -3.97
N ALA A 85 11.64 -8.14 -5.21
CA ALA A 85 12.66 -7.16 -5.59
C ALA A 85 12.50 -5.82 -4.83
N ALA A 86 11.25 -5.39 -4.58
CA ALA A 86 10.98 -4.14 -3.88
C ALA A 86 11.54 -4.09 -2.46
N VAL A 87 11.61 -5.23 -1.78
CA VAL A 87 12.10 -5.34 -0.38
C VAL A 87 13.49 -5.98 -0.28
N THR A 88 14.19 -6.10 -1.42
CA THR A 88 15.56 -6.62 -1.47
C THR A 88 16.54 -5.45 -1.52
N ASN A 89 17.61 -5.50 -0.70
CA ASN A 89 18.65 -4.47 -0.62
C ASN A 89 18.13 -3.05 -0.33
N THR A 90 17.09 -2.92 0.46
CA THR A 90 16.47 -1.63 0.80
C THR A 90 17.41 -0.67 1.54
N VAL A 91 18.48 -1.20 2.15
CA VAL A 91 19.53 -0.43 2.82
C VAL A 91 20.23 0.56 1.87
N THR A 92 20.17 0.34 0.57
CA THR A 92 20.79 1.22 -0.44
C THR A 92 19.92 2.43 -0.81
N TYR A 93 18.65 2.46 -0.40
CA TYR A 93 17.72 3.54 -0.72
C TYR A 93 17.83 4.69 0.28
N ARG A 94 17.67 5.90 -0.23
CA ARG A 94 17.51 7.10 0.59
C ARG A 94 16.04 7.31 0.94
N LEU A 95 15.78 7.70 2.19
CA LEU A 95 14.42 7.92 2.67
C LEU A 95 13.66 8.96 1.81
N GLU A 96 14.32 10.07 1.49
CA GLU A 96 13.72 11.16 0.72
C GLU A 96 13.25 10.72 -0.67
N ASP A 97 14.02 9.87 -1.33
CA ASP A 97 13.70 9.35 -2.67
C ASP A 97 12.48 8.42 -2.58
N VAL A 98 12.46 7.51 -1.60
CA VAL A 98 11.33 6.59 -1.38
C VAL A 98 10.06 7.35 -0.99
N VAL A 99 10.16 8.36 -0.12
CA VAL A 99 9.04 9.24 0.25
C VAL A 99 8.49 9.97 -0.97
N SER A 100 9.35 10.51 -1.81
CA SER A 100 8.95 11.19 -3.05
C SER A 100 8.22 10.24 -4.01
N ASP A 101 8.75 9.04 -4.20
CA ASP A 101 8.16 8.01 -5.05
C ASP A 101 6.77 7.57 -4.55
N ILE A 102 6.63 7.36 -3.24
CA ILE A 102 5.34 6.99 -2.62
C ILE A 102 4.32 8.10 -2.84
N ARG A 103 4.67 9.37 -2.58
CA ARG A 103 3.76 10.51 -2.82
C ARG A 103 3.28 10.55 -4.26
N GLN A 104 4.17 10.32 -5.21
CA GLN A 104 3.81 10.32 -6.63
C GLN A 104 2.91 9.13 -6.98
N ALA A 105 3.22 7.93 -6.48
CA ALA A 105 2.42 6.72 -6.69
C ALA A 105 1.00 6.90 -6.13
N VAL A 106 0.87 7.39 -4.89
CA VAL A 106 -0.42 7.62 -4.23
C VAL A 106 -1.25 8.68 -4.96
N ARG A 107 -0.63 9.79 -5.40
CA ARG A 107 -1.35 10.80 -6.20
C ARG A 107 -1.96 10.22 -7.47
N ARG A 108 -1.17 9.42 -8.21
CA ARG A 108 -1.65 8.75 -9.44
C ARG A 108 -2.76 7.75 -9.13
N SER A 109 -2.57 6.92 -8.11
CA SER A 109 -3.56 5.93 -7.68
C SER A 109 -4.85 6.57 -7.21
N ALA A 110 -4.77 7.64 -6.40
CA ALA A 110 -5.94 8.38 -5.94
C ALA A 110 -6.70 9.05 -7.10
N ALA A 111 -5.99 9.62 -8.08
CA ALA A 111 -6.62 10.17 -9.28
C ALA A 111 -7.36 9.09 -10.08
N THR A 112 -6.74 7.92 -10.26
CA THR A 112 -7.35 6.76 -10.91
C THR A 112 -8.60 6.29 -10.15
N LEU A 113 -8.52 6.13 -8.83
CA LEU A 113 -9.70 5.72 -8.04
C LEU A 113 -10.85 6.72 -8.17
N ARG A 114 -10.58 8.03 -8.13
CA ARG A 114 -11.62 9.06 -8.28
C ARG A 114 -12.32 9.05 -9.64
N SER A 115 -11.73 8.46 -10.66
CA SER A 115 -12.35 8.30 -11.99
C SER A 115 -13.31 7.10 -12.08
N LEU A 116 -13.34 6.22 -11.05
CA LEU A 116 -14.21 5.06 -11.03
C LEU A 116 -15.55 5.38 -10.41
N SER A 117 -16.62 4.81 -11.00
CA SER A 117 -17.97 4.85 -10.45
C SER A 117 -18.20 3.74 -9.41
N ASP A 118 -19.30 3.80 -8.70
CA ASP A 118 -19.71 2.72 -7.79
C ASP A 118 -20.09 1.44 -8.57
N GLU A 119 -20.58 1.57 -9.80
CA GLU A 119 -20.84 0.45 -10.72
C GLU A 119 -19.51 -0.22 -11.14
N ASP A 120 -18.46 0.56 -11.43
CA ASP A 120 -17.13 0.01 -11.73
C ASP A 120 -16.61 -0.80 -10.53
N LEU A 121 -16.75 -0.28 -9.32
CA LEU A 121 -16.34 -0.97 -8.12
C LEU A 121 -17.16 -2.23 -7.80
N ALA A 122 -18.36 -2.37 -8.35
CA ALA A 122 -19.21 -3.56 -8.21
C ALA A 122 -18.85 -4.67 -9.20
N VAL A 123 -18.07 -4.40 -10.25
CA VAL A 123 -17.61 -5.41 -11.22
C VAL A 123 -16.82 -6.50 -10.50
N GLN A 124 -17.15 -7.77 -10.80
CA GLN A 124 -16.56 -8.93 -10.14
C GLN A 124 -15.62 -9.70 -11.05
N ALA A 125 -14.53 -10.22 -10.49
CA ALA A 125 -13.62 -11.15 -11.16
C ALA A 125 -13.11 -12.21 -10.18
N THR A 126 -12.72 -13.36 -10.71
CA THR A 126 -12.22 -14.47 -9.91
C THR A 126 -10.74 -14.27 -9.57
N SER A 127 -10.39 -14.46 -8.30
CA SER A 127 -9.00 -14.48 -7.87
C SER A 127 -8.31 -15.79 -8.27
N LYS A 128 -7.01 -15.71 -8.62
CA LYS A 128 -6.15 -16.91 -8.72
C LYS A 128 -5.95 -17.60 -7.37
N ASN A 129 -6.11 -16.86 -6.27
CA ASN A 129 -6.07 -17.42 -4.93
C ASN A 129 -7.44 -17.98 -4.56
N PRO A 130 -7.58 -19.31 -4.41
CA PRO A 130 -8.88 -19.95 -4.13
C PRO A 130 -9.51 -19.48 -2.82
N ARG A 131 -8.71 -18.96 -1.87
CA ARG A 131 -9.23 -18.38 -0.61
C ARG A 131 -10.16 -17.21 -0.87
N TRP A 132 -9.92 -16.42 -1.91
CA TRP A 132 -10.71 -15.22 -2.20
C TRP A 132 -11.90 -15.51 -3.12
N GLY A 133 -11.74 -16.41 -4.09
CA GLY A 133 -12.81 -16.70 -5.06
C GLY A 133 -13.23 -15.51 -5.88
N LEU A 134 -14.53 -15.40 -6.15
CA LEU A 134 -15.14 -14.27 -6.86
C LEU A 134 -15.25 -13.06 -5.92
N LYS A 135 -14.68 -11.91 -6.31
CA LYS A 135 -14.72 -10.67 -5.53
C LYS A 135 -14.97 -9.46 -6.42
N PRO A 136 -15.66 -8.43 -5.90
CA PRO A 136 -15.79 -7.15 -6.61
C PRO A 136 -14.48 -6.36 -6.58
N ALA A 137 -14.32 -5.44 -7.52
CA ALA A 137 -13.18 -4.53 -7.56
C ALA A 137 -13.02 -3.74 -6.26
N SER A 138 -14.13 -3.38 -5.60
CA SER A 138 -14.11 -2.73 -4.30
C SER A 138 -13.38 -3.53 -3.22
N PHE A 139 -13.38 -4.85 -3.28
CA PHE A 139 -12.61 -5.69 -2.35
C PHE A 139 -11.10 -5.44 -2.47
N VAL A 140 -10.60 -5.31 -3.70
CA VAL A 140 -9.18 -5.02 -3.94
C VAL A 140 -8.84 -3.62 -3.41
N VAL A 141 -9.70 -2.64 -3.66
CA VAL A 141 -9.51 -1.27 -3.16
C VAL A 141 -9.51 -1.22 -1.63
N ASP A 142 -10.48 -1.84 -0.98
CA ASP A 142 -10.63 -1.75 0.48
C ASP A 142 -9.56 -2.57 1.21
N GLU A 143 -9.39 -3.85 0.84
CA GLU A 143 -8.58 -4.80 1.60
C GLU A 143 -7.11 -4.79 1.19
N LEU A 144 -6.85 -4.75 -0.13
CA LEU A 144 -5.50 -4.94 -0.67
C LEU A 144 -4.79 -3.61 -0.97
N LEU A 145 -5.50 -2.49 -0.96
CA LEU A 145 -4.93 -1.18 -1.11
C LEU A 145 -5.07 -0.36 0.17
N VAL A 146 -6.25 0.07 0.56
CA VAL A 146 -6.47 1.00 1.69
C VAL A 146 -6.08 0.37 3.04
N HIS A 147 -6.67 -0.78 3.40
CA HIS A 147 -6.35 -1.47 4.64
C HIS A 147 -4.90 -1.98 4.66
N HIS A 148 -4.34 -2.33 3.50
CA HIS A 148 -2.96 -2.79 3.40
C HIS A 148 -1.96 -1.68 3.78
N VAL A 149 -2.17 -0.45 3.32
CA VAL A 149 -1.37 0.71 3.76
C VAL A 149 -1.47 0.90 5.27
N ALA A 150 -2.67 0.84 5.84
CA ALA A 150 -2.87 0.97 7.28
C ALA A 150 -2.17 -0.14 8.10
N LYS A 151 -2.11 -1.36 7.58
CA LYS A 151 -1.34 -2.46 8.20
C LYS A 151 0.16 -2.13 8.27
N HIS A 152 0.73 -1.57 7.20
CA HIS A 152 2.13 -1.16 7.19
C HIS A 152 2.40 0.03 8.12
N GLN A 153 1.47 0.97 8.25
CA GLN A 153 1.54 2.01 9.28
C GLN A 153 1.66 1.38 10.69
N GLY A 154 0.82 0.38 10.97
CA GLY A 154 0.88 -0.35 12.25
C GLY A 154 2.21 -1.08 12.47
N GLN A 155 2.81 -1.66 11.41
CA GLN A 155 4.12 -2.31 11.49
C GLN A 155 5.23 -1.29 11.77
N ILE A 156 5.24 -0.16 11.07
CA ILE A 156 6.21 0.92 11.29
C ILE A 156 6.12 1.44 12.73
N ARG A 157 4.92 1.68 13.25
CA ARG A 157 4.72 2.13 14.63
C ARG A 157 5.21 1.12 15.67
N ARG A 158 5.05 -0.20 15.41
CA ARG A 158 5.64 -1.24 16.26
C ARG A 158 7.16 -1.20 16.25
N ASN A 159 7.79 -1.01 15.08
CA ASN A 159 9.24 -0.85 14.98
C ASN A 159 9.73 0.34 15.82
N VAL A 160 9.03 1.47 15.74
CA VAL A 160 9.35 2.68 16.52
C VAL A 160 9.28 2.40 18.02
N ALA A 161 8.22 1.74 18.48
CA ALA A 161 8.06 1.39 19.90
C ALA A 161 9.18 0.46 20.38
N GLN A 162 9.50 -0.58 19.62
CA GLN A 162 10.56 -1.54 19.97
C GLN A 162 11.95 -0.89 19.96
N PHE A 163 12.23 0.01 19.03
CA PHE A 163 13.49 0.76 19.02
C PHE A 163 13.65 1.62 20.28
N SER A 164 12.60 2.33 20.68
CA SER A 164 12.60 3.14 21.89
C SER A 164 12.83 2.30 23.15
N GLU A 165 12.30 1.08 23.21
CA GLU A 165 12.49 0.14 24.32
C GLU A 165 13.90 -0.46 24.35
N SER A 166 14.61 -0.52 23.20
CA SER A 166 15.96 -1.08 23.11
C SER A 166 17.05 -0.21 23.71
N GLY A 167 16.73 1.04 24.06
CA GLY A 167 17.71 1.99 24.65
C GLY A 167 18.76 2.52 23.65
N LEU A 168 18.54 2.37 22.36
CA LEU A 168 19.40 2.85 21.27
C LEU A 168 19.10 4.32 20.88
N THR A 169 18.53 5.11 21.77
CA THR A 169 18.26 6.55 21.56
C THR A 169 19.45 7.43 21.93
#